data_a8e26746058640be810d6714249ea581
#
_entry.id   a8e26746058640be810d6714249ea581
#
_cell.length_a   1.000
_cell.length_b   1.000
_cell.length_c   1.000
_cell.angle_alpha   90.00
_cell.angle_beta   90.00
_cell.angle_gamma   90.00
#
_symmetry.space_group_name_H-M   'P 1'
#
loop_
_entity.id
_entity.type
_entity.pdbx_description
1 polymer ?
#
loop_
_entity_poly.entity_id
_entity_poly.type
_entity_poly.pdbx_seq_one_letter_code
_entity_poly.pdbx_strand_id
1 'polypeptide(L)'
;MSTYLVPVDFSNTADHAAKYAARLSFAMTNSKIILLNAYYVSAYESILPTPDLIVTTDDHIADEMTRRLEAMEKLKIKMLEINPKAEIEVYLTRETLLRSIIDRVNREEIELIIIGSNGKKAKDESDIGSNAIKISKSSPVPVLVVPPKADYQSIRKAILACDFKKVKEVIPMHALKNILSKHALELLVLNINSGDVIDLKEEHFLHEMLKDFSPAYHYADHPDAIKGIVKFAKNEEAQLIIALPKKYSFFESLLHESVSQKLTIKSHVPVLLLKD
;
A
#
# COMPACT_ATOMS: atom_id res chain seq x y z
N MET A 1 -15.65 -2.96 -12.75
CA MET A 1 -14.72 -4.07 -12.43
C MET A 1 -13.57 -3.47 -11.64
N SER A 2 -13.31 -3.94 -10.42
CA SER A 2 -12.21 -3.40 -9.61
C SER A 2 -10.90 -4.08 -9.99
N THR A 3 -9.91 -3.32 -10.47
CA THR A 3 -8.60 -3.87 -10.83
C THR A 3 -7.56 -3.52 -9.77
N TYR A 4 -6.88 -4.53 -9.22
CA TYR A 4 -5.81 -4.40 -8.24
C TYR A 4 -4.48 -4.75 -8.87
N LEU A 5 -3.48 -3.88 -8.70
CA LEU A 5 -2.10 -4.14 -9.10
C LEU A 5 -1.28 -4.58 -7.88
N VAL A 6 -0.66 -5.75 -7.97
CA VAL A 6 0.10 -6.35 -6.86
C VAL A 6 1.53 -6.58 -7.30
N PRO A 7 2.45 -5.67 -6.96
CA PRO A 7 3.88 -5.88 -7.19
C PRO A 7 4.42 -6.98 -6.28
N VAL A 8 5.15 -7.93 -6.86
CA VAL A 8 5.75 -9.06 -6.13
C VAL A 8 7.25 -9.19 -6.43
N ASP A 9 8.03 -9.45 -5.40
CA ASP A 9 9.48 -9.71 -5.48
C ASP A 9 9.86 -11.09 -4.90
N PHE A 10 8.85 -11.93 -4.65
CA PHE A 10 8.97 -13.25 -4.05
C PHE A 10 9.54 -13.22 -2.62
N SER A 11 9.38 -12.11 -1.90
CA SER A 11 9.56 -12.07 -0.44
C SER A 11 8.30 -12.59 0.25
N ASN A 12 8.44 -13.05 1.49
CA ASN A 12 7.30 -13.50 2.30
C ASN A 12 6.24 -12.41 2.44
N THR A 13 6.65 -11.15 2.52
CA THR A 13 5.73 -10.01 2.67
C THR A 13 5.00 -9.71 1.37
N ALA A 14 5.66 -9.85 0.21
CA ALA A 14 5.00 -9.71 -1.09
C ALA A 14 3.99 -10.85 -1.34
N ASP A 15 4.35 -12.11 -0.99
CA ASP A 15 3.44 -13.25 -1.04
C ASP A 15 2.23 -13.04 -0.11
N HIS A 16 2.48 -12.49 1.08
CA HIS A 16 1.43 -12.15 2.03
C HIS A 16 0.48 -11.09 1.47
N ALA A 17 1.01 -10.00 0.88
CA ALA A 17 0.23 -8.96 0.25
C ALA A 17 -0.60 -9.48 -0.94
N ALA A 18 -0.06 -10.40 -1.73
CA ALA A 18 -0.78 -11.05 -2.82
C ALA A 18 -1.96 -11.90 -2.31
N LYS A 19 -1.75 -12.67 -1.25
CA LYS A 19 -2.84 -13.42 -0.59
C LYS A 19 -3.87 -12.51 0.06
N TYR A 20 -3.44 -11.38 0.62
CA TYR A 20 -4.35 -10.35 1.13
C TYR A 20 -5.22 -9.79 0.01
N ALA A 21 -4.64 -9.49 -1.16
CA ALA A 21 -5.37 -9.04 -2.34
C ALA A 21 -6.42 -10.07 -2.80
N ALA A 22 -6.08 -11.37 -2.79
CA ALA A 22 -7.03 -12.43 -3.13
C ALA A 22 -8.22 -12.49 -2.17
N ARG A 23 -7.99 -12.30 -0.85
CA ARG A 23 -9.07 -12.24 0.14
C ARG A 23 -9.91 -10.98 0.00
N LEU A 24 -9.27 -9.82 -0.24
CA LEU A 24 -9.97 -8.56 -0.48
C LEU A 24 -10.87 -8.66 -1.73
N SER A 25 -10.37 -9.28 -2.80
CA SER A 25 -11.11 -9.48 -4.05
C SER A 25 -12.32 -10.41 -3.89
N PHE A 26 -12.31 -11.30 -2.92
CA PHE A 26 -13.45 -12.20 -2.64
C PHE A 26 -14.69 -11.44 -2.16
N ALA A 27 -14.48 -10.32 -1.45
CA ALA A 27 -15.58 -9.46 -1.00
C ALA A 27 -16.18 -8.59 -2.12
N MET A 28 -15.54 -8.56 -3.31
CA MET A 28 -15.93 -7.76 -4.46
C MET A 28 -16.41 -8.63 -5.61
N THR A 29 -17.57 -8.34 -6.16
CA THR A 29 -18.02 -8.96 -7.40
C THR A 29 -17.23 -8.38 -8.57
N ASN A 30 -16.67 -9.25 -9.44
CA ASN A 30 -15.92 -8.88 -10.65
C ASN A 30 -14.63 -8.08 -10.36
N SER A 31 -13.67 -8.69 -9.69
CA SER A 31 -12.34 -8.12 -9.47
C SER A 31 -11.29 -8.81 -10.32
N LYS A 32 -10.37 -8.00 -10.88
CA LYS A 32 -9.15 -8.46 -11.57
C LYS A 32 -7.94 -8.14 -10.69
N ILE A 33 -6.98 -9.07 -10.62
CA ILE A 33 -5.70 -8.88 -9.96
C ILE A 33 -4.59 -9.02 -10.98
N ILE A 34 -3.71 -8.04 -11.05
CA ILE A 34 -2.51 -8.09 -11.89
C ILE A 34 -1.31 -8.31 -10.97
N LEU A 35 -0.73 -9.52 -11.01
CA LEU A 35 0.54 -9.80 -10.37
C LEU A 35 1.67 -9.24 -11.24
N LEU A 36 2.42 -8.29 -10.73
CA LEU A 36 3.51 -7.64 -11.46
C LEU A 36 4.86 -8.01 -10.83
N ASN A 37 5.76 -8.61 -11.61
CA ASN A 37 7.16 -8.73 -11.25
C ASN A 37 8.03 -7.97 -12.24
N ALA A 38 8.88 -7.07 -11.72
CA ALA A 38 9.82 -6.30 -12.49
C ALA A 38 11.23 -6.87 -12.30
N TYR A 39 11.84 -7.28 -13.40
CA TYR A 39 13.20 -7.80 -13.44
C TYR A 39 14.07 -6.90 -14.31
N TYR A 40 14.69 -5.91 -13.68
CA TYR A 40 15.57 -4.98 -14.37
C TYR A 40 17.00 -5.54 -14.45
N VAL A 41 17.50 -5.72 -15.65
CA VAL A 41 18.93 -6.00 -15.94
C VAL A 41 19.53 -4.71 -16.47
N SER A 42 20.54 -4.19 -15.78
CA SER A 42 21.25 -3.00 -16.25
C SER A 42 21.99 -3.31 -17.55
N ALA A 43 21.89 -2.42 -18.54
CA ALA A 43 22.68 -2.53 -19.76
C ALA A 43 24.19 -2.53 -19.49
N TYR A 44 24.64 -1.94 -18.38
CA TYR A 44 26.05 -1.97 -17.94
C TYR A 44 26.50 -3.35 -17.50
N GLU A 45 25.62 -4.19 -16.94
CA GLU A 45 25.95 -5.57 -16.57
C GLU A 45 26.19 -6.45 -17.79
N SER A 46 25.68 -6.06 -18.97
CA SER A 46 25.89 -6.75 -20.25
C SER A 46 27.07 -6.22 -21.08
N ILE A 47 27.69 -5.10 -20.68
CA ILE A 47 28.70 -4.39 -21.51
C ILE A 47 30.12 -4.42 -20.90
N LEU A 48 30.27 -4.62 -19.59
CA LEU A 48 31.59 -4.60 -18.95
C LEU A 48 32.27 -5.98 -19.02
N PRO A 49 33.31 -6.17 -19.85
CA PRO A 49 34.10 -7.37 -19.82
C PRO A 49 35.03 -7.32 -18.61
N THR A 50 34.69 -7.99 -17.53
CA THR A 50 35.67 -8.34 -16.51
C THR A 50 36.16 -9.77 -16.78
N PRO A 51 37.40 -10.11 -16.45
CA PRO A 51 37.97 -11.43 -16.70
C PRO A 51 37.21 -12.59 -16.07
N ASP A 52 36.40 -12.30 -15.06
CA ASP A 52 35.55 -13.26 -14.34
C ASP A 52 34.05 -13.10 -14.73
N LEU A 53 33.72 -12.28 -15.74
CA LEU A 53 32.36 -12.08 -16.17
C LEU A 53 31.93 -13.27 -17.01
N ILE A 54 31.18 -14.14 -16.40
CA ILE A 54 30.26 -15.01 -17.12
C ILE A 54 29.40 -14.08 -17.97
N VAL A 55 29.62 -14.06 -19.28
CA VAL A 55 28.73 -13.40 -20.23
C VAL A 55 27.33 -13.83 -19.86
N THR A 56 26.48 -12.89 -19.46
CA THR A 56 25.04 -13.15 -19.33
C THR A 56 24.55 -13.45 -20.74
N THR A 57 24.66 -14.69 -21.13
CA THR A 57 24.16 -15.18 -22.40
C THR A 57 22.66 -14.99 -22.40
N ASP A 58 22.05 -14.80 -23.58
CA ASP A 58 20.60 -14.74 -23.72
C ASP A 58 19.92 -15.92 -23.04
N ASP A 59 20.60 -17.07 -22.94
CA ASP A 59 20.12 -18.26 -22.22
C ASP A 59 19.94 -18.02 -20.71
N HIS A 60 20.86 -17.34 -20.03
CA HIS A 60 20.72 -17.02 -18.60
C HIS A 60 19.56 -16.06 -18.34
N ILE A 61 19.32 -15.13 -19.25
CA ILE A 61 18.17 -14.20 -19.14
C ILE A 61 16.87 -14.98 -19.34
N ALA A 62 16.81 -15.88 -20.33
CA ALA A 62 15.66 -16.72 -20.61
C ALA A 62 15.35 -17.64 -19.43
N ASP A 63 16.36 -18.27 -18.86
CA ASP A 63 16.23 -19.14 -17.69
C ASP A 63 15.72 -18.39 -16.45
N GLU A 64 16.22 -17.17 -16.20
CA GLU A 64 15.74 -16.36 -15.08
C GLU A 64 14.30 -15.89 -15.29
N MET A 65 13.93 -15.50 -16.52
CA MET A 65 12.55 -15.16 -16.86
C MET A 65 11.61 -16.36 -16.65
N THR A 66 12.02 -17.53 -17.08
CA THR A 66 11.26 -18.78 -16.91
C THR A 66 11.03 -19.08 -15.43
N ARG A 67 12.09 -19.04 -14.62
CA ARG A 67 12.00 -19.25 -13.15
C ARG A 67 11.06 -18.26 -12.47
N ARG A 68 11.07 -16.99 -12.91
CA ARG A 68 10.19 -15.95 -12.36
C ARG A 68 8.74 -16.18 -12.73
N LEU A 69 8.46 -16.52 -13.99
CA LEU A 69 7.12 -16.86 -14.44
C LEU A 69 6.56 -18.08 -13.69
N GLU A 70 7.35 -19.13 -13.51
CA GLU A 70 6.95 -20.28 -12.71
C GLU A 70 6.63 -19.91 -11.25
N ALA A 71 7.45 -19.03 -10.65
CA ALA A 71 7.20 -18.58 -9.29
C ALA A 71 5.92 -17.74 -9.18
N MET A 72 5.65 -16.90 -10.18
CA MET A 72 4.40 -16.13 -10.24
C MET A 72 3.18 -17.02 -10.47
N GLU A 73 3.27 -18.03 -11.34
CA GLU A 73 2.17 -18.99 -11.55
C GLU A 73 1.91 -19.83 -10.29
N LYS A 74 2.94 -20.24 -9.56
CA LYS A 74 2.78 -20.89 -8.25
C LYS A 74 2.07 -19.99 -7.23
N LEU A 75 2.41 -18.69 -7.22
CA LEU A 75 1.72 -17.73 -6.35
C LEU A 75 0.26 -17.54 -6.78
N LYS A 76 0.01 -17.41 -8.07
CA LYS A 76 -1.36 -17.34 -8.64
C LYS A 76 -2.21 -18.53 -8.22
N ILE A 77 -1.68 -19.77 -8.28
CA ILE A 77 -2.39 -20.96 -7.82
C ILE A 77 -2.79 -20.81 -6.34
N LYS A 78 -1.87 -20.39 -5.47
CA LYS A 78 -2.17 -20.17 -4.05
C LYS A 78 -3.23 -19.09 -3.82
N MET A 79 -3.28 -18.08 -4.69
CA MET A 79 -4.31 -17.05 -4.62
C MET A 79 -5.67 -17.56 -5.10
N LEU A 80 -5.70 -18.42 -6.12
CA LEU A 80 -6.92 -19.08 -6.61
C LEU A 80 -7.49 -20.10 -5.60
N GLU A 81 -6.65 -20.69 -4.75
CA GLU A 81 -7.12 -21.48 -3.60
C GLU A 81 -7.91 -20.64 -2.60
N ILE A 82 -7.55 -19.35 -2.47
CA ILE A 82 -8.25 -18.39 -1.59
C ILE A 82 -9.52 -17.85 -2.27
N ASN A 83 -9.42 -17.45 -3.53
CA ASN A 83 -10.54 -16.95 -4.32
C ASN A 83 -10.56 -17.60 -5.71
N PRO A 84 -11.27 -18.73 -5.88
CA PRO A 84 -11.33 -19.45 -7.16
C PRO A 84 -11.99 -18.66 -8.31
N LYS A 85 -12.71 -17.58 -7.99
CA LYS A 85 -13.39 -16.72 -8.97
C LYS A 85 -12.58 -15.50 -9.38
N ALA A 86 -11.41 -15.27 -8.77
CA ALA A 86 -10.58 -14.12 -9.11
C ALA A 86 -10.00 -14.25 -10.52
N GLU A 87 -10.10 -13.21 -11.31
CA GLU A 87 -9.34 -13.08 -12.54
C GLU A 87 -7.92 -12.64 -12.18
N ILE A 88 -6.90 -13.47 -12.42
CA ILE A 88 -5.51 -13.17 -12.08
C ILE A 88 -4.65 -13.21 -13.33
N GLU A 89 -4.13 -12.04 -13.71
CA GLU A 89 -3.14 -11.85 -14.77
C GLU A 89 -1.73 -11.87 -14.18
N VAL A 90 -0.81 -12.57 -14.85
CA VAL A 90 0.62 -12.55 -14.52
C VAL A 90 1.34 -11.64 -15.52
N TYR A 91 2.05 -10.63 -15.01
CA TYR A 91 2.79 -9.68 -15.81
C TYR A 91 4.25 -9.58 -15.37
N LEU A 92 5.14 -10.13 -16.18
CA LEU A 92 6.60 -10.03 -16.01
C LEU A 92 7.17 -8.97 -16.97
N THR A 93 8.02 -8.09 -16.45
CA THR A 93 8.65 -7.03 -17.25
C THR A 93 10.13 -6.88 -16.94
N ARG A 94 10.90 -6.43 -17.92
CA ARG A 94 12.33 -6.08 -17.79
C ARG A 94 12.57 -4.60 -17.47
N GLU A 95 11.52 -3.83 -17.25
CA GLU A 95 11.62 -2.43 -16.84
C GLU A 95 11.82 -2.30 -15.33
N THR A 96 12.11 -1.06 -14.88
CA THR A 96 12.12 -0.77 -13.45
C THR A 96 10.70 -0.86 -12.87
N LEU A 97 10.59 -1.32 -11.62
CA LEU A 97 9.30 -1.53 -10.97
C LEU A 97 8.40 -0.28 -11.00
N LEU A 98 8.96 0.89 -10.68
CA LEU A 98 8.17 2.12 -10.63
C LEU A 98 7.64 2.50 -12.01
N ARG A 99 8.46 2.39 -13.07
CA ARG A 99 8.06 2.66 -14.43
C ARG A 99 6.95 1.72 -14.88
N SER A 100 7.11 0.43 -14.64
CA SER A 100 6.10 -0.58 -14.98
C SER A 100 4.76 -0.33 -14.31
N ILE A 101 4.77 0.10 -13.03
CA ILE A 101 3.55 0.47 -12.31
C ILE A 101 2.89 1.69 -12.96
N ILE A 102 3.63 2.76 -13.21
CA ILE A 102 3.09 3.99 -13.82
C ILE A 102 2.52 3.70 -15.22
N ASP A 103 3.24 2.94 -16.03
CA ASP A 103 2.79 2.57 -17.38
C ASP A 103 1.50 1.74 -17.33
N ARG A 104 1.38 0.81 -16.38
CA ARG A 104 0.14 0.02 -16.21
C ARG A 104 -1.02 0.87 -15.72
N VAL A 105 -0.81 1.73 -14.74
CA VAL A 105 -1.86 2.64 -14.24
C VAL A 105 -2.36 3.58 -15.34
N ASN A 106 -1.48 4.02 -16.26
CA ASN A 106 -1.87 4.89 -17.38
C ASN A 106 -2.62 4.14 -18.50
N ARG A 107 -2.48 2.82 -18.59
CA ARG A 107 -3.10 2.01 -19.67
C ARG A 107 -4.37 1.28 -19.22
N GLU A 108 -4.52 1.03 -17.95
CA GLU A 108 -5.62 0.27 -17.37
C GLU A 108 -6.24 1.02 -16.19
N GLU A 109 -7.54 0.84 -15.99
CA GLU A 109 -8.25 1.42 -14.83
C GLU A 109 -7.88 0.66 -13.54
N ILE A 110 -6.69 0.92 -13.02
CA ILE A 110 -6.24 0.37 -11.75
C ILE A 110 -6.81 1.21 -10.62
N GLU A 111 -7.58 0.55 -9.75
CA GLU A 111 -8.22 1.20 -8.61
C GLU A 111 -7.32 1.28 -7.38
N LEU A 112 -6.46 0.27 -7.19
CA LEU A 112 -5.65 0.12 -5.99
C LEU A 112 -4.36 -0.63 -6.29
N ILE A 113 -3.24 -0.13 -5.75
CA ILE A 113 -2.00 -0.89 -5.67
C ILE A 113 -1.91 -1.52 -4.29
N ILE A 114 -1.66 -2.84 -4.22
CA ILE A 114 -1.50 -3.56 -2.95
C ILE A 114 -0.07 -4.07 -2.86
N ILE A 115 0.67 -3.61 -1.87
CA ILE A 115 2.10 -3.92 -1.72
C ILE A 115 2.44 -4.32 -0.29
N GLY A 116 3.38 -5.25 -0.14
CA GLY A 116 3.97 -5.56 1.16
C GLY A 116 4.80 -4.38 1.70
N SER A 117 4.83 -4.23 3.01
CA SER A 117 5.56 -3.13 3.67
C SER A 117 7.07 -3.19 3.46
N ASN A 118 7.65 -4.38 3.27
CA ASN A 118 9.07 -4.60 3.00
C ASN A 118 9.27 -5.62 1.87
N GLY A 119 10.50 -5.79 1.39
CA GLY A 119 10.84 -6.72 0.32
C GLY A 119 12.16 -7.43 0.59
N LYS A 120 12.65 -8.23 -0.37
CA LYS A 120 13.89 -9.05 -0.26
C LYS A 120 15.13 -8.30 0.20
N LYS A 121 15.22 -6.99 -0.04
CA LYS A 121 16.38 -6.15 0.33
C LYS A 121 16.25 -5.50 1.71
N ALA A 122 15.15 -5.72 2.42
CA ALA A 122 14.99 -5.22 3.78
C ALA A 122 16.01 -5.92 4.71
N LYS A 123 16.75 -5.12 5.48
CA LYS A 123 17.74 -5.63 6.43
C LYS A 123 17.09 -6.24 7.67
N ASP A 124 15.88 -5.79 7.98
CA ASP A 124 15.08 -6.26 9.11
C ASP A 124 13.59 -6.30 8.67
N GLU A 125 12.82 -7.21 9.23
CA GLU A 125 11.35 -7.23 9.06
C GLU A 125 10.69 -5.94 9.56
N SER A 126 11.44 -5.16 10.34
CA SER A 126 11.03 -3.86 10.87
C SER A 126 11.25 -2.67 9.91
N ASP A 127 11.80 -2.85 8.73
CA ASP A 127 12.11 -1.75 7.81
C ASP A 127 11.09 -1.67 6.66
N ILE A 128 10.58 -0.46 6.35
CA ILE A 128 9.80 -0.27 5.12
C ILE A 128 10.73 -0.40 3.92
N GLY A 129 10.32 -1.24 2.97
CA GLY A 129 11.03 -1.39 1.70
C GLY A 129 11.08 -0.07 0.92
N SER A 130 12.24 0.26 0.37
CA SER A 130 12.41 1.46 -0.47
C SER A 130 11.41 1.52 -1.64
N ASN A 131 10.96 0.39 -2.15
CA ASN A 131 9.95 0.30 -3.19
C ASN A 131 8.57 0.72 -2.69
N ALA A 132 8.16 0.29 -1.49
CA ALA A 132 6.88 0.70 -0.90
C ALA A 132 6.83 2.23 -0.75
N ILE A 133 7.92 2.85 -0.26
CA ILE A 133 8.04 4.30 -0.14
C ILE A 133 7.97 4.98 -1.52
N LYS A 134 8.76 4.53 -2.50
CA LYS A 134 8.79 5.13 -3.84
C LYS A 134 7.43 5.04 -4.54
N ILE A 135 6.80 3.87 -4.50
CA ILE A 135 5.48 3.65 -5.09
C ILE A 135 4.44 4.54 -4.41
N SER A 136 4.43 4.57 -3.08
CA SER A 136 3.50 5.41 -2.31
C SER A 136 3.66 6.90 -2.60
N LYS A 137 4.88 7.37 -2.90
CA LYS A 137 5.14 8.77 -3.27
C LYS A 137 4.72 9.10 -4.71
N SER A 138 4.89 8.17 -5.64
CA SER A 138 4.81 8.43 -7.09
C SER A 138 3.54 7.88 -7.74
N SER A 139 2.80 6.99 -7.07
CA SER A 139 1.57 6.44 -7.62
C SER A 139 0.50 7.51 -7.80
N PRO A 140 -0.20 7.54 -8.94
CA PRO A 140 -1.38 8.38 -9.13
C PRO A 140 -2.67 7.76 -8.55
N VAL A 141 -2.62 6.50 -8.10
CA VAL A 141 -3.76 5.80 -7.49
C VAL A 141 -3.45 5.42 -6.03
N PRO A 142 -4.46 5.18 -5.20
CA PRO A 142 -4.27 4.76 -3.81
C PRO A 142 -3.36 3.54 -3.68
N VAL A 143 -2.59 3.49 -2.59
CA VAL A 143 -1.68 2.39 -2.28
C VAL A 143 -2.00 1.79 -0.92
N LEU A 144 -2.37 0.52 -0.90
CA LEU A 144 -2.55 -0.26 0.33
C LEU A 144 -1.24 -0.95 0.69
N VAL A 145 -0.64 -0.54 1.79
CA VAL A 145 0.56 -1.16 2.34
C VAL A 145 0.13 -2.22 3.35
N VAL A 146 0.48 -3.48 3.09
CA VAL A 146 0.12 -4.62 3.92
C VAL A 146 1.31 -5.02 4.79
N PRO A 147 1.22 -4.86 6.13
CA PRO A 147 2.26 -5.30 7.05
C PRO A 147 2.38 -6.83 7.11
N PRO A 148 3.55 -7.38 7.52
CA PRO A 148 3.75 -8.84 7.56
C PRO A 148 2.77 -9.60 8.46
N LYS A 149 2.25 -8.92 9.49
CA LYS A 149 1.35 -9.50 10.50
C LYS A 149 -0.11 -9.08 10.34
N ALA A 150 -0.46 -8.41 9.24
CA ALA A 150 -1.83 -7.99 8.98
C ALA A 150 -2.65 -9.16 8.43
N ASP A 151 -3.42 -9.81 9.28
CA ASP A 151 -4.41 -10.76 8.83
C ASP A 151 -5.60 -10.06 8.17
N TYR A 152 -6.07 -10.65 7.06
CA TYR A 152 -7.26 -10.13 6.40
C TYR A 152 -8.50 -10.34 7.27
N GLN A 153 -9.21 -9.26 7.52
CA GLN A 153 -10.55 -9.24 8.07
C GLN A 153 -11.44 -8.39 7.16
N SER A 154 -12.73 -8.69 7.12
CA SER A 154 -13.71 -7.84 6.43
C SER A 154 -13.63 -6.43 7.01
N ILE A 155 -13.35 -5.45 6.16
CA ILE A 155 -13.14 -4.07 6.59
C ILE A 155 -14.51 -3.47 6.93
N ARG A 156 -14.76 -3.23 8.21
CA ARG A 156 -15.98 -2.62 8.74
C ARG A 156 -15.71 -1.28 9.40
N LYS A 157 -14.51 -1.12 9.95
CA LYS A 157 -14.10 0.07 10.70
C LYS A 157 -12.76 0.58 10.15
N ALA A 158 -12.72 1.83 9.73
CA ALA A 158 -11.54 2.50 9.22
C ALA A 158 -11.21 3.75 10.04
N ILE A 159 -9.92 3.99 10.27
CA ILE A 159 -9.44 5.18 10.96
C ILE A 159 -8.86 6.14 9.92
N LEU A 160 -9.39 7.35 9.82
CA LEU A 160 -8.76 8.47 9.14
C LEU A 160 -7.89 9.23 10.14
N ALA A 161 -6.58 9.07 10.04
CA ALA A 161 -5.66 9.80 10.89
C ALA A 161 -5.38 11.18 10.28
N CYS A 162 -5.72 12.26 11.01
CA CYS A 162 -5.63 13.64 10.54
C CYS A 162 -5.11 14.57 11.66
N ASP A 163 -4.21 15.49 11.29
CA ASP A 163 -3.66 16.51 12.20
C ASP A 163 -4.45 17.82 12.19
N PHE A 164 -5.57 17.87 11.44
CA PHE A 164 -6.41 19.06 11.26
C PHE A 164 -5.63 20.29 10.75
N LYS A 165 -4.65 20.06 9.91
CA LYS A 165 -3.90 21.14 9.26
C LYS A 165 -4.19 21.14 7.77
N LYS A 166 -4.63 22.28 7.23
CA LYS A 166 -4.90 22.48 5.79
C LYS A 166 -5.80 21.37 5.19
N VAL A 167 -6.84 20.98 5.89
CA VAL A 167 -7.68 19.81 5.55
C VAL A 167 -8.23 19.86 4.13
N LYS A 168 -8.60 21.05 3.62
CA LYS A 168 -9.10 21.22 2.25
C LYS A 168 -8.05 20.92 1.17
N GLU A 169 -6.76 21.17 1.50
CA GLU A 169 -5.65 20.95 0.57
C GLU A 169 -5.07 19.54 0.65
N VAL A 170 -5.23 18.90 1.83
CA VAL A 170 -4.55 17.65 2.16
C VAL A 170 -5.44 16.42 1.96
N ILE A 171 -6.76 16.55 2.18
CA ILE A 171 -7.66 15.41 2.09
C ILE A 171 -8.14 15.23 0.64
N PRO A 172 -7.77 14.15 -0.04
CA PRO A 172 -8.24 13.83 -1.38
C PRO A 172 -9.69 13.34 -1.30
N MET A 173 -10.62 14.29 -1.25
CA MET A 173 -12.03 13.99 -0.99
C MET A 173 -12.65 13.09 -2.04
N HIS A 174 -12.24 13.18 -3.30
CA HIS A 174 -12.77 12.32 -4.36
C HIS A 174 -12.37 10.85 -4.09
N ALA A 175 -11.09 10.59 -3.83
CA ALA A 175 -10.61 9.23 -3.53
C ALA A 175 -11.23 8.70 -2.23
N LEU A 176 -11.33 9.54 -1.18
CA LEU A 176 -11.94 9.16 0.09
C LEU A 176 -13.43 8.82 -0.07
N LYS A 177 -14.20 9.65 -0.76
CA LYS A 177 -15.62 9.40 -1.05
C LYS A 177 -15.81 8.10 -1.84
N ASN A 178 -15.00 7.86 -2.85
CA ASN A 178 -15.07 6.62 -3.63
C ASN A 178 -14.90 5.37 -2.76
N ILE A 179 -13.98 5.40 -1.81
CA ILE A 179 -13.74 4.28 -0.91
C ILE A 179 -14.89 4.13 0.10
N LEU A 180 -15.29 5.21 0.74
CA LEU A 180 -16.35 5.18 1.76
C LEU A 180 -17.72 4.82 1.18
N SER A 181 -18.02 5.24 -0.05
CA SER A 181 -19.30 4.94 -0.71
C SER A 181 -19.41 3.49 -1.18
N LYS A 182 -18.28 2.85 -1.52
CA LYS A 182 -18.26 1.45 -1.96
C LYS A 182 -18.40 0.46 -0.79
N HIS A 183 -18.11 0.92 0.41
CA HIS A 183 -18.10 0.08 1.60
C HIS A 183 -18.91 0.76 2.70
N ALA A 184 -19.83 0.04 3.32
CA ALA A 184 -20.53 0.51 4.52
C ALA A 184 -19.54 0.46 5.71
N LEU A 185 -18.62 1.43 5.77
CA LEU A 185 -17.58 1.51 6.78
C LEU A 185 -17.97 2.47 7.90
N GLU A 186 -17.74 2.07 9.14
CA GLU A 186 -17.66 2.99 10.26
C GLU A 186 -16.36 3.78 10.15
N LEU A 187 -16.46 5.11 9.98
CA LEU A 187 -15.32 6.00 9.86
C LEU A 187 -15.01 6.64 11.20
N LEU A 188 -13.83 6.37 11.73
CA LEU A 188 -13.29 7.06 12.90
C LEU A 188 -12.26 8.09 12.45
N VAL A 189 -12.47 9.35 12.74
CA VAL A 189 -11.49 10.41 12.50
C VAL A 189 -10.67 10.59 13.77
N LEU A 190 -9.37 10.34 13.66
CA LEU A 190 -8.46 10.38 14.81
C LEU A 190 -7.46 11.52 14.69
N ASN A 191 -7.45 12.39 15.67
CA ASN A 191 -6.36 13.33 15.92
C ASN A 191 -5.50 12.85 17.09
N ILE A 192 -4.19 12.79 16.88
CA ILE A 192 -3.22 12.56 17.97
C ILE A 192 -2.57 13.89 18.30
N ASN A 193 -2.88 14.41 19.47
CA ASN A 193 -2.26 15.61 20.01
C ASN A 193 -0.84 15.27 20.52
N SER A 194 0.16 15.83 19.85
CA SER A 194 1.58 15.74 20.26
C SER A 194 2.11 17.04 20.88
N GLY A 195 1.22 17.93 21.31
CA GLY A 195 1.55 19.25 21.87
C GLY A 195 1.14 20.43 20.99
N ASP A 196 0.58 20.19 19.81
CA ASP A 196 0.08 21.25 18.92
C ASP A 196 -1.35 21.68 19.31
N VAL A 197 -1.65 22.97 19.12
CA VAL A 197 -3.01 23.50 19.29
C VAL A 197 -3.83 23.17 18.04
N ILE A 198 -5.02 22.60 18.22
CA ILE A 198 -5.95 22.30 17.14
C ILE A 198 -6.50 23.62 16.59
N ASP A 199 -6.43 23.80 15.26
CA ASP A 199 -7.10 24.91 14.59
C ASP A 199 -8.60 24.58 14.43
N LEU A 200 -9.42 25.26 15.21
CA LEU A 200 -10.87 25.07 15.23
C LEU A 200 -11.55 25.34 13.85
N LYS A 201 -10.93 26.18 12.99
CA LYS A 201 -11.46 26.43 11.63
C LYS A 201 -11.20 25.21 10.74
N GLU A 202 -10.01 24.64 10.81
CA GLU A 202 -9.67 23.45 10.04
C GLU A 202 -10.49 22.23 10.51
N GLU A 203 -10.71 22.10 11.81
CA GLU A 203 -11.60 21.10 12.39
C GLU A 203 -13.02 21.24 11.87
N HIS A 204 -13.58 22.46 11.91
CA HIS A 204 -14.91 22.74 11.38
C HIS A 204 -15.02 22.40 9.88
N PHE A 205 -14.00 22.74 9.08
CA PHE A 205 -13.97 22.36 7.67
C PHE A 205 -14.00 20.85 7.49
N LEU A 206 -13.27 20.10 8.29
CA LEU A 206 -13.25 18.64 8.23
C LEU A 206 -14.64 18.06 8.54
N HIS A 207 -15.30 18.59 9.57
CA HIS A 207 -16.66 18.18 9.93
C HIS A 207 -17.65 18.38 8.76
N GLU A 208 -17.61 19.55 8.11
CA GLU A 208 -18.43 19.83 6.95
C GLU A 208 -18.12 18.93 5.74
N MET A 209 -16.83 18.63 5.50
CA MET A 209 -16.40 17.78 4.40
C MET A 209 -16.86 16.33 4.56
N LEU A 210 -16.93 15.83 5.79
CA LEU A 210 -17.20 14.43 6.09
C LEU A 210 -18.63 14.18 6.63
N LYS A 211 -19.48 15.19 6.73
CA LYS A 211 -20.82 15.09 7.35
C LYS A 211 -21.69 13.98 6.75
N ASP A 212 -21.59 13.75 5.44
CA ASP A 212 -22.39 12.73 4.74
C ASP A 212 -22.03 11.29 5.17
N PHE A 213 -20.87 11.10 5.79
CA PHE A 213 -20.38 9.81 6.28
C PHE A 213 -20.60 9.60 7.79
N SER A 214 -21.11 10.62 8.48
CA SER A 214 -21.40 10.58 9.92
C SER A 214 -20.23 9.98 10.76
N PRO A 215 -18.99 10.47 10.60
CA PRO A 215 -17.84 9.89 11.29
C PRO A 215 -17.87 10.16 12.79
N ALA A 216 -17.28 9.26 13.58
CA ALA A 216 -16.97 9.52 14.99
C ALA A 216 -15.59 10.20 15.10
N TYR A 217 -15.52 11.31 15.86
CA TYR A 217 -14.28 12.07 16.07
C TYR A 217 -13.64 11.71 17.39
N HIS A 218 -12.34 11.43 17.35
CA HIS A 218 -11.55 11.02 18.49
C HIS A 218 -10.28 11.87 18.63
N TYR A 219 -9.99 12.24 19.86
CA TYR A 219 -8.82 13.02 20.24
C TYR A 219 -8.05 12.24 21.29
N ALA A 220 -6.79 11.98 21.04
CA ALA A 220 -5.96 11.25 21.97
C ALA A 220 -4.59 11.95 22.13
N ASP A 221 -4.09 11.97 23.35
CA ASP A 221 -2.76 12.51 23.64
C ASP A 221 -1.73 11.40 23.59
N HIS A 222 -0.69 11.58 22.77
CA HIS A 222 0.43 10.67 22.72
C HIS A 222 1.70 11.38 22.20
N PRO A 223 2.86 11.26 22.89
CA PRO A 223 4.09 11.94 22.46
C PRO A 223 4.64 11.42 21.12
N ASP A 224 4.25 10.21 20.72
CA ASP A 224 4.57 9.59 19.43
C ASP A 224 3.24 9.33 18.71
N ALA A 225 2.90 10.18 17.75
CA ALA A 225 1.63 10.12 17.03
C ALA A 225 1.38 8.74 16.38
N ILE A 226 2.44 8.09 15.90
CA ILE A 226 2.35 6.79 15.26
C ILE A 226 1.97 5.71 16.24
N LYS A 227 2.65 5.66 17.38
CA LYS A 227 2.29 4.70 18.45
C LYS A 227 0.88 4.97 18.96
N GLY A 228 0.47 6.25 19.02
CA GLY A 228 -0.88 6.64 19.36
C GLY A 228 -1.91 6.06 18.40
N ILE A 229 -1.70 6.22 17.09
CA ILE A 229 -2.59 5.68 16.05
C ILE A 229 -2.67 4.15 16.12
N VAL A 230 -1.53 3.47 16.20
CA VAL A 230 -1.49 2.00 16.27
C VAL A 230 -2.20 1.48 17.53
N LYS A 231 -1.98 2.13 18.67
CA LYS A 231 -2.66 1.79 19.92
C LYS A 231 -4.17 1.99 19.81
N PHE A 232 -4.58 3.12 19.23
CA PHE A 232 -5.99 3.43 19.02
C PHE A 232 -6.63 2.41 18.05
N ALA A 233 -5.97 2.10 16.92
CA ALA A 233 -6.45 1.12 15.97
C ALA A 233 -6.66 -0.26 16.58
N LYS A 234 -5.76 -0.66 17.48
CA LYS A 234 -5.89 -1.92 18.22
C LYS A 234 -7.06 -1.89 19.20
N ASN A 235 -7.24 -0.79 19.95
CA ASN A 235 -8.31 -0.67 20.96
C ASN A 235 -9.69 -0.63 20.31
N GLU A 236 -9.81 0.02 19.14
CA GLU A 236 -11.05 0.11 18.37
C GLU A 236 -11.29 -1.10 17.47
N GLU A 237 -10.39 -2.06 17.45
CA GLU A 237 -10.44 -3.23 16.55
C GLU A 237 -10.63 -2.82 15.07
N ALA A 238 -10.00 -1.70 14.66
CA ALA A 238 -10.09 -1.22 13.31
C ALA A 238 -9.34 -2.14 12.34
N GLN A 239 -9.85 -2.29 11.12
CA GLN A 239 -9.25 -3.15 10.10
C GLN A 239 -8.45 -2.37 9.05
N LEU A 240 -8.55 -1.04 9.07
CA LEU A 240 -7.87 -0.19 8.09
C LEU A 240 -7.46 1.13 8.73
N ILE A 241 -6.25 1.59 8.44
CA ILE A 241 -5.83 2.96 8.71
C ILE A 241 -5.74 3.69 7.36
N ILE A 242 -6.41 4.82 7.24
CA ILE A 242 -6.34 5.72 6.09
C ILE A 242 -5.38 6.84 6.45
N ALA A 243 -4.36 7.01 5.64
CA ALA A 243 -3.31 8.00 5.82
C ALA A 243 -3.20 8.93 4.61
N LEU A 244 -2.84 10.18 4.87
CA LEU A 244 -2.78 11.26 3.89
C LEU A 244 -1.31 11.61 3.60
N PRO A 245 -0.72 11.16 2.48
CA PRO A 245 0.70 11.35 2.21
C PRO A 245 0.99 12.70 1.54
N LYS A 246 0.76 13.84 2.20
CA LYS A 246 1.15 15.16 1.67
C LYS A 246 2.17 15.91 2.53
N LYS A 247 2.86 16.89 1.91
CA LYS A 247 4.00 17.69 2.43
C LYS A 247 3.81 18.40 3.79
N TYR A 248 2.62 18.32 4.39
CA TYR A 248 2.30 19.00 5.65
C TYR A 248 1.58 18.10 6.66
N SER A 249 1.40 16.81 6.36
CA SER A 249 0.83 15.88 7.32
C SER A 249 1.94 15.17 8.10
N PHE A 250 1.68 14.80 9.34
CA PHE A 250 2.67 14.06 10.14
C PHE A 250 3.08 12.71 9.50
N PHE A 251 2.33 12.22 8.50
CA PHE A 251 2.71 11.09 7.66
C PHE A 251 3.83 11.41 6.65
N GLU A 252 4.19 12.69 6.41
CA GLU A 252 5.42 13.00 5.69
C GLU A 252 6.64 12.50 6.44
N SER A 253 6.61 12.58 7.77
CA SER A 253 7.64 11.97 8.63
C SER A 253 7.64 10.44 8.53
N LEU A 254 6.52 9.80 8.14
CA LEU A 254 6.44 8.37 7.87
C LEU A 254 7.15 7.94 6.59
N LEU A 255 7.31 8.87 5.65
CA LEU A 255 8.01 8.64 4.38
C LEU A 255 9.49 9.07 4.44
N HIS A 256 9.94 9.69 5.54
CA HIS A 256 11.34 9.98 5.87
C HIS A 256 11.87 9.02 6.93
N GLU A 257 12.94 8.38 6.65
CA GLU A 257 13.75 7.29 7.20
C GLU A 257 13.53 6.77 8.63
N SER A 258 12.99 7.48 9.59
CA SER A 258 13.01 7.02 10.99
C SER A 258 11.65 6.68 11.61
N VAL A 259 10.57 7.23 11.10
CA VAL A 259 9.25 7.14 11.74
C VAL A 259 8.29 6.26 10.94
N SER A 260 8.40 6.28 9.62
CA SER A 260 7.65 5.43 8.70
C SER A 260 7.91 3.94 8.86
N GLN A 261 9.13 3.59 9.25
CA GLN A 261 9.55 2.21 9.50
C GLN A 261 8.75 1.55 10.62
N LYS A 262 8.29 2.29 11.58
CA LYS A 262 7.67 1.73 12.78
C LYS A 262 6.15 1.55 12.68
N LEU A 263 5.43 2.33 11.86
CA LEU A 263 3.97 2.24 11.79
C LEU A 263 3.50 1.02 11.02
N THR A 264 4.02 0.82 9.81
CA THR A 264 3.61 -0.29 8.97
C THR A 264 4.04 -1.65 9.49
N ILE A 265 4.95 -1.69 10.46
CA ILE A 265 5.54 -2.91 11.00
C ILE A 265 4.96 -3.26 12.35
N LYS A 266 4.72 -2.26 13.19
CA LYS A 266 4.08 -2.46 14.49
C LYS A 266 2.56 -2.55 14.36
N SER A 267 2.03 -2.11 13.23
CA SER A 267 0.60 -2.23 12.95
C SER A 267 0.28 -3.65 12.51
N HIS A 268 -0.71 -4.26 13.15
CA HIS A 268 -1.39 -5.45 12.63
C HIS A 268 -2.48 -5.08 11.61
N VAL A 269 -2.53 -3.81 11.20
CA VAL A 269 -3.58 -3.22 10.39
C VAL A 269 -2.97 -2.66 9.11
N PRO A 270 -3.52 -2.95 7.93
CA PRO A 270 -3.08 -2.35 6.66
C PRO A 270 -3.25 -0.82 6.68
N VAL A 271 -2.38 -0.15 5.93
CA VAL A 271 -2.39 1.30 5.80
C VAL A 271 -2.69 1.68 4.36
N LEU A 272 -3.80 2.36 4.13
CA LEU A 272 -4.19 2.91 2.85
C LEU A 272 -3.67 4.34 2.71
N LEU A 273 -2.82 4.54 1.74
CA LEU A 273 -2.28 5.86 1.40
C LEU A 273 -3.14 6.45 0.27
N LEU A 274 -3.92 7.47 0.61
CA LEU A 274 -4.80 8.16 -0.33
C LEU A 274 -4.05 9.23 -1.10
N LYS A 275 -4.37 9.33 -2.39
CA LYS A 275 -3.99 10.44 -3.27
C LYS A 275 -5.16 10.83 -4.16
N ASP A 276 -5.12 12.07 -4.64
CA ASP A 276 -5.97 12.53 -5.74
C ASP A 276 -5.42 12.04 -7.07
#